data_b636fcd090b2da8bc93aeeac70dcb165
#
_entry.id   b636fcd090b2da8bc93aeeac70dcb165
#
_cell.length_a   1.000
_cell.length_b   1.000
_cell.length_c   1.000
_cell.angle_alpha   90.00
_cell.angle_beta   90.00
_cell.angle_gamma   90.00
#
_symmetry.space_group_name_H-M   'P 1'
#
loop_
_entity.id
_entity.type
_entity.pdbx_description
1 polymer ?
#
loop_
_entity_poly.entity_id
_entity_poly.type
_entity_poly.pdbx_seq_one_letter_code
_entity_poly.pdbx_strand_id
1 'polypeptide(L)'
;EKLGGTVLSNSCGPCIGQWKRADGVKGKADSIVSSFNRNFPGRNDGISETLSFLASPEVVTAYAITGDLGFDPVNQMLKGADGKEFKFQPPQGEELPAKGFAKGEEGFVAPAESGEGLTVDIPPTSERLQLLQPFPRWNGKDFEKLPLLIKTKGKTTTDHISPAGPWLKFRGHLDKISDNMFLGANSAFTSEPGRGT
;
A
#
# COMPACT_ATOMS: atom_id res chain seq x y z
N GLU A 1 18.04 -5.69 -2.30
CA GLU A 1 18.77 -4.72 -3.12
C GLU A 1 19.93 -5.34 -3.87
N LYS A 2 20.84 -6.11 -3.23
CA LYS A 2 21.98 -6.76 -3.92
C LYS A 2 21.60 -7.65 -5.11
N LEU A 3 20.37 -8.15 -5.13
CA LEU A 3 19.81 -8.95 -6.24
C LEU A 3 18.98 -8.11 -7.22
N GLY A 4 19.02 -6.79 -7.12
CA GLY A 4 18.21 -5.90 -7.95
C GLY A 4 16.79 -5.66 -7.45
N GLY A 5 16.44 -6.18 -6.28
CA GLY A 5 15.14 -5.96 -5.67
C GLY A 5 14.98 -4.55 -5.10
N THR A 6 13.77 -4.04 -5.09
CA THR A 6 13.43 -2.78 -4.44
C THR A 6 12.85 -3.05 -3.06
N VAL A 7 13.46 -2.48 -2.04
CA VAL A 7 12.94 -2.51 -0.67
C VAL A 7 12.00 -1.33 -0.45
N LEU A 8 10.77 -1.63 -0.08
CA LEU A 8 9.74 -0.62 0.21
C LEU A 8 9.47 -0.57 1.71
N SER A 9 8.99 0.59 2.17
CA SER A 9 8.47 0.69 3.53
C SER A 9 7.28 -0.24 3.73
N ASN A 10 7.12 -0.76 4.93
CA ASN A 10 6.04 -1.68 5.29
C ASN A 10 4.70 -0.92 5.42
N SER A 11 4.14 -0.50 4.29
CA SER A 11 2.93 0.30 4.20
C SER A 11 2.10 -0.09 2.97
N CYS A 12 0.88 0.44 2.89
CA CYS A 12 0.03 0.25 1.72
C CYS A 12 0.64 0.89 0.47
N GLY A 13 0.61 0.17 -0.62
CA GLY A 13 1.16 0.59 -1.91
C GLY A 13 0.78 -0.41 -2.99
N PRO A 14 1.67 -1.28 -3.42
CA PRO A 14 1.36 -2.29 -4.45
C PRO A 14 0.17 -3.19 -4.08
N CYS A 15 -0.06 -3.43 -2.79
CA CYS A 15 -1.16 -4.28 -2.32
C CYS A 15 -2.57 -3.71 -2.55
N ILE A 16 -2.71 -2.45 -2.92
CA ILE A 16 -4.02 -1.79 -3.16
C ILE A 16 -4.13 -1.12 -4.53
N GLY A 17 -3.35 -1.56 -5.52
CA GLY A 17 -3.42 -1.04 -6.88
C GLY A 17 -2.72 0.30 -7.10
N GLN A 18 -1.83 0.70 -6.22
CA GLN A 18 -1.07 1.96 -6.34
C GLN A 18 0.32 1.79 -6.95
N TRP A 19 0.67 0.61 -7.37
CA TRP A 19 1.95 0.38 -8.01
C TRP A 19 1.92 0.88 -9.46
N LYS A 20 2.59 1.98 -9.71
CA LYS A 20 2.80 2.49 -11.07
C LYS A 20 4.03 1.81 -11.66
N ARG A 21 3.82 0.70 -12.34
CA ARG A 21 4.88 0.01 -13.07
C ARG A 21 5.27 0.81 -14.30
N ALA A 22 6.57 0.99 -14.50
CA ALA A 22 7.10 1.66 -15.68
C ALA A 22 6.91 0.83 -16.97
N ASP A 23 6.90 -0.49 -16.82
CA ASP A 23 6.75 -1.50 -17.87
C ASP A 23 5.31 -1.98 -18.08
N GLY A 24 4.39 -1.57 -17.20
CA GLY A 24 2.98 -1.93 -17.31
C GLY A 24 2.31 -1.21 -18.50
N VAL A 25 1.85 -1.97 -19.48
CA VAL A 25 1.15 -1.45 -20.65
C VAL A 25 -0.30 -1.87 -20.60
N LYS A 26 -1.20 -0.88 -20.55
CA LYS A 26 -2.66 -1.13 -20.61
C LYS A 26 -3.03 -1.84 -21.90
N GLY A 27 -3.81 -2.90 -21.80
CA GLY A 27 -4.20 -3.74 -22.94
C GLY A 27 -3.19 -4.85 -23.31
N LYS A 28 -2.06 -4.96 -22.58
CA LYS A 28 -1.11 -6.04 -22.75
C LYS A 28 -1.22 -6.99 -21.55
N ALA A 29 -1.41 -8.29 -21.82
CA ALA A 29 -1.38 -9.31 -20.79
C ALA A 29 0.02 -9.39 -20.17
N ASP A 30 0.07 -9.39 -18.84
CA ASP A 30 1.28 -9.52 -18.04
C ASP A 30 0.95 -10.28 -16.75
N SER A 31 1.94 -10.61 -15.93
CA SER A 31 1.74 -11.38 -14.71
C SER A 31 2.44 -10.77 -13.52
N ILE A 32 1.79 -10.82 -12.37
CA ILE A 32 2.35 -10.53 -11.07
C ILE A 32 2.16 -11.74 -10.17
N VAL A 33 3.22 -12.21 -9.52
CA VAL A 33 3.16 -13.23 -8.49
C VAL A 33 3.53 -12.59 -7.16
N SER A 34 2.66 -12.75 -6.16
CA SER A 34 2.86 -12.17 -4.84
C SER A 34 2.61 -13.19 -3.74
N SER A 35 3.11 -12.92 -2.54
CA SER A 35 2.89 -13.77 -1.36
C SER A 35 1.90 -13.14 -0.37
N PHE A 36 1.19 -12.10 -0.76
CA PHE A 36 0.31 -11.35 0.14
C PHE A 36 -0.99 -10.96 -0.56
N ASN A 37 -2.04 -10.75 0.25
CA ASN A 37 -3.31 -10.19 -0.18
C ASN A 37 -4.16 -11.10 -1.09
N ARG A 38 -4.85 -10.55 -2.07
CA ARG A 38 -5.79 -11.22 -2.98
C ARG A 38 -5.38 -10.98 -4.42
N ASN A 39 -5.74 -11.87 -5.31
CA ASN A 39 -5.30 -11.93 -6.70
C ASN A 39 -6.38 -11.53 -7.72
N PHE A 40 -7.26 -10.60 -7.41
CA PHE A 40 -8.24 -10.13 -8.38
C PHE A 40 -7.63 -9.10 -9.37
N PRO A 41 -8.25 -8.92 -10.55
CA PRO A 41 -7.74 -8.02 -11.58
C PRO A 41 -7.50 -6.60 -11.07
N GLY A 42 -6.39 -5.99 -11.47
CA GLY A 42 -6.02 -4.64 -11.07
C GLY A 42 -5.59 -4.49 -9.60
N ARG A 43 -5.48 -5.59 -8.85
CA ARG A 43 -5.23 -5.51 -7.39
C ARG A 43 -3.91 -4.85 -7.04
N ASN A 44 -2.87 -5.05 -7.82
CA ASN A 44 -1.52 -4.59 -7.48
C ASN A 44 -1.14 -3.30 -8.22
N ASP A 45 -1.34 -3.24 -9.52
CA ASP A 45 -0.90 -2.15 -10.41
C ASP A 45 -2.05 -1.33 -11.01
N GLY A 46 -3.30 -1.68 -10.71
CA GLY A 46 -4.48 -1.01 -11.25
C GLY A 46 -4.79 -1.35 -12.71
N ILE A 47 -4.07 -2.30 -13.32
CA ILE A 47 -4.26 -2.74 -14.71
C ILE A 47 -5.08 -4.04 -14.71
N SER A 48 -6.26 -4.01 -15.31
CA SER A 48 -7.19 -5.16 -15.32
C SER A 48 -6.67 -6.37 -16.07
N GLU A 49 -5.81 -6.14 -17.05
CA GLU A 49 -5.19 -7.16 -17.89
C GLU A 49 -4.02 -7.88 -17.22
N THR A 50 -3.50 -7.34 -16.14
CA THR A 50 -2.46 -8.00 -15.35
C THR A 50 -3.03 -9.19 -14.60
N LEU A 51 -2.52 -10.38 -14.90
CA LEU A 51 -2.87 -11.62 -14.22
C LEU A 51 -2.14 -11.67 -12.87
N SER A 52 -2.89 -11.73 -11.79
CA SER A 52 -2.33 -11.77 -10.43
C SER A 52 -2.41 -13.17 -9.86
N PHE A 53 -1.29 -13.68 -9.37
CA PHE A 53 -1.16 -15.00 -8.76
C PHE A 53 -0.68 -14.88 -7.32
N LEU A 54 -1.12 -15.82 -6.47
CA LEU A 54 -0.65 -15.96 -5.10
C LEU A 54 0.20 -17.23 -4.97
N ALA A 55 1.34 -17.11 -4.34
CA ALA A 55 2.20 -18.22 -3.98
C ALA A 55 2.83 -17.99 -2.60
N SER A 56 3.50 -18.98 -2.03
CA SER A 56 4.24 -18.78 -0.80
C SER A 56 5.43 -17.82 -1.00
N PRO A 57 5.93 -17.16 0.06
CA PRO A 57 7.11 -16.29 -0.05
C PRO A 57 8.31 -16.97 -0.67
N GLU A 58 8.51 -18.24 -0.37
CA GLU A 58 9.62 -19.06 -0.89
C GLU A 58 9.52 -19.26 -2.40
N VAL A 59 8.32 -19.59 -2.88
CA VAL A 59 8.05 -19.78 -4.31
C VAL A 59 8.19 -18.45 -5.05
N VAL A 60 7.65 -17.35 -4.51
CA VAL A 60 7.83 -16.01 -5.09
C VAL A 60 9.30 -15.65 -5.19
N THR A 61 10.08 -15.95 -4.15
CA THR A 61 11.54 -15.70 -4.16
C THR A 61 12.24 -16.53 -5.22
N ALA A 62 11.89 -17.81 -5.36
CA ALA A 62 12.44 -18.67 -6.38
C ALA A 62 12.17 -18.14 -7.80
N TYR A 63 10.94 -17.75 -8.08
CA TYR A 63 10.56 -17.14 -9.37
C TYR A 63 11.28 -15.81 -9.63
N ALA A 64 11.44 -14.98 -8.59
CA ALA A 64 12.18 -13.73 -8.73
C ALA A 64 13.66 -13.94 -9.08
N ILE A 65 14.29 -15.01 -8.57
CA ILE A 65 15.69 -15.32 -8.85
C ILE A 65 15.85 -15.99 -10.23
N THR A 66 14.93 -16.87 -10.60
CA THR A 66 15.02 -17.62 -11.86
C THR A 66 14.51 -16.84 -13.06
N GLY A 67 13.55 -15.92 -12.85
CA GLY A 67 12.85 -15.24 -13.94
C GLY A 67 11.92 -16.17 -14.76
N ASP A 68 11.64 -17.37 -14.26
CA ASP A 68 10.88 -18.40 -14.96
C ASP A 68 9.75 -18.94 -14.07
N LEU A 69 8.51 -18.72 -14.48
CA LEU A 69 7.31 -19.23 -13.79
C LEU A 69 7.12 -20.75 -13.98
N GLY A 70 7.82 -21.36 -14.94
CA GLY A 70 7.84 -22.81 -15.14
C GLY A 70 8.84 -23.55 -14.26
N PHE A 71 9.67 -22.83 -13.50
CA PHE A 71 10.65 -23.42 -12.61
C PHE A 71 9.99 -24.13 -11.43
N ASP A 72 10.38 -25.40 -11.20
CA ASP A 72 9.96 -26.17 -10.03
C ASP A 72 11.01 -26.06 -8.89
N PRO A 73 10.78 -25.20 -7.88
CA PRO A 73 11.75 -24.98 -6.82
C PRO A 73 11.98 -26.21 -5.92
N VAL A 74 11.07 -27.19 -5.98
CA VAL A 74 11.16 -28.41 -5.18
C VAL A 74 12.06 -29.46 -5.84
N ASN A 75 12.01 -29.60 -7.16
CA ASN A 75 12.65 -30.70 -7.87
C ASN A 75 13.80 -30.25 -8.78
N GLN A 76 13.82 -29.01 -9.25
CA GLN A 76 14.83 -28.53 -10.17
C GLN A 76 16.08 -27.96 -9.47
N MET A 77 17.22 -28.09 -10.15
CA MET A 77 18.49 -27.49 -9.77
C MET A 77 18.70 -26.19 -10.54
N LEU A 78 19.40 -25.26 -9.94
CA LEU A 78 19.87 -24.04 -10.55
C LEU A 78 21.38 -24.09 -10.72
N LYS A 79 21.91 -23.37 -11.71
CA LYS A 79 23.32 -23.20 -11.91
C LYS A 79 23.75 -21.82 -11.47
N GLY A 80 24.66 -21.75 -10.51
CA GLY A 80 25.24 -20.52 -10.02
C GLY A 80 26.21 -19.87 -11.04
N ALA A 81 26.58 -18.63 -10.79
CA ALA A 81 27.55 -17.90 -11.61
C ALA A 81 28.95 -18.59 -11.62
N ASP A 82 29.27 -19.36 -10.61
CA ASP A 82 30.48 -20.18 -10.51
C ASP A 82 30.40 -21.50 -11.27
N GLY A 83 29.27 -21.73 -11.95
CA GLY A 83 29.03 -22.94 -12.73
C GLY A 83 28.58 -24.16 -11.91
N LYS A 84 28.48 -24.03 -10.58
CA LYS A 84 28.04 -25.13 -9.73
C LYS A 84 26.51 -25.20 -9.64
N GLU A 85 26.01 -26.42 -9.60
CA GLU A 85 24.60 -26.67 -9.38
C GLU A 85 24.24 -26.50 -7.90
N PHE A 86 23.10 -25.87 -7.65
CA PHE A 86 22.54 -25.77 -6.30
C PHE A 86 21.03 -25.92 -6.34
N LYS A 87 20.43 -26.22 -5.22
CA LYS A 87 19.00 -26.31 -5.03
C LYS A 87 18.58 -25.40 -3.87
N PHE A 88 17.45 -24.72 -4.03
CA PHE A 88 16.88 -23.99 -2.91
C PHE A 88 16.56 -24.94 -1.76
N GLN A 89 17.00 -24.59 -0.58
CA GLN A 89 16.61 -25.28 0.64
C GLN A 89 15.31 -24.70 1.18
N PRO A 90 14.39 -25.52 1.70
CA PRO A 90 13.23 -25.01 2.39
C PRO A 90 13.67 -24.07 3.52
N PRO A 91 13.04 -22.90 3.68
CA PRO A 91 13.40 -21.99 4.75
C PRO A 91 13.10 -22.61 6.11
N GLN A 92 14.00 -22.41 7.05
CA GLN A 92 13.75 -22.69 8.46
C GLN A 92 13.49 -21.36 9.14
N GLY A 93 12.25 -21.16 9.62
CA GLY A 93 11.86 -19.93 10.29
C GLY A 93 12.38 -19.88 11.72
N GLU A 94 12.95 -18.74 12.08
CA GLU A 94 13.22 -18.35 13.46
C GLU A 94 12.32 -17.16 13.77
N GLU A 95 11.78 -17.09 15.00
CA GLU A 95 10.93 -15.96 15.40
C GLU A 95 11.70 -14.64 15.38
N LEU A 96 12.97 -14.69 15.75
CA LEU A 96 13.89 -13.55 15.72
C LEU A 96 15.25 -14.02 15.19
N PRO A 97 15.97 -13.18 14.45
CA PRO A 97 17.31 -13.50 13.98
C PRO A 97 18.25 -13.74 15.18
N ALA A 98 18.92 -14.89 15.23
CA ALA A 98 19.81 -15.27 16.35
C ALA A 98 20.96 -14.26 16.59
N LYS A 99 21.37 -13.52 15.55
CA LYS A 99 22.39 -12.47 15.60
C LYS A 99 21.82 -11.05 15.70
N GLY A 100 20.53 -10.93 16.01
CA GLY A 100 19.82 -9.64 15.95
C GLY A 100 19.56 -9.17 14.51
N PHE A 101 18.93 -8.03 14.38
CA PHE A 101 18.65 -7.42 13.09
C PHE A 101 19.92 -6.81 12.49
N ALA A 102 20.09 -6.94 11.18
CA ALA A 102 21.12 -6.18 10.48
C ALA A 102 20.88 -4.69 10.68
N LYS A 103 21.96 -3.92 10.86
CA LYS A 103 21.85 -2.47 10.77
C LYS A 103 21.33 -2.13 9.38
N GLY A 104 20.14 -1.50 9.33
CA GLY A 104 19.63 -0.93 8.10
C GLY A 104 20.56 0.16 7.58
N GLU A 105 20.40 0.55 6.34
CA GLU A 105 21.01 1.78 5.83
C GLU A 105 20.47 2.96 6.65
N GLU A 106 21.31 3.96 6.87
CA GLU A 106 20.93 5.19 7.57
C GLU A 106 19.93 5.96 6.67
N GLY A 107 18.67 5.54 6.69
CA GLY A 107 17.58 6.24 6.00
C GLY A 107 17.00 7.40 6.81
N PHE A 108 17.55 7.67 8.00
CA PHE A 108 17.11 8.79 8.81
C PHE A 108 17.67 10.09 8.27
N VAL A 109 16.79 10.98 7.83
CA VAL A 109 17.09 12.36 7.49
C VAL A 109 16.61 13.22 8.66
N ALA A 110 17.56 13.81 9.38
CA ALA A 110 17.21 14.70 10.48
C ALA A 110 16.42 15.91 9.95
N PRO A 111 15.39 16.36 10.67
CA PRO A 111 14.73 17.62 10.35
C PRO A 111 15.71 18.79 10.51
N ALA A 112 15.42 19.89 9.83
CA ALA A 112 16.17 21.13 10.07
C ALA A 112 16.01 21.56 11.54
N GLU A 113 17.06 22.16 12.12
CA GLU A 113 17.03 22.64 13.50
C GLU A 113 15.96 23.69 13.75
N SER A 114 15.62 24.47 12.75
CA SER A 114 14.56 25.48 12.80
C SER A 114 13.69 25.41 11.54
N GLY A 115 12.38 25.64 11.73
CA GLY A 115 11.42 25.86 10.64
C GLY A 115 11.29 27.33 10.24
N GLU A 116 12.14 28.22 10.78
CA GLU A 116 12.06 29.65 10.49
C GLU A 116 12.36 29.91 8.99
N GLY A 117 11.52 30.70 8.36
CA GLY A 117 11.63 30.99 6.93
C GLY A 117 11.09 29.89 5.99
N LEU A 118 10.64 28.76 6.52
CA LEU A 118 10.00 27.73 5.69
C LEU A 118 8.54 28.12 5.41
N THR A 119 8.18 28.08 4.15
CA THR A 119 6.79 28.29 3.70
C THR A 119 6.31 27.05 2.96
N VAL A 120 5.02 26.76 3.10
CA VAL A 120 4.36 25.71 2.33
C VAL A 120 3.76 26.36 1.09
N ASP A 121 4.36 26.09 -0.05
CA ASP A 121 3.88 26.61 -1.34
C ASP A 121 2.97 25.59 -2.01
N ILE A 122 1.68 25.88 -2.04
CA ILE A 122 0.66 25.08 -2.72
C ILE A 122 -0.07 25.98 -3.73
N PRO A 123 -0.01 25.68 -5.02
CA PRO A 123 -0.77 26.42 -6.03
C PRO A 123 -2.27 26.46 -5.68
N PRO A 124 -2.95 27.60 -5.77
CA PRO A 124 -4.39 27.70 -5.47
C PRO A 124 -5.26 26.77 -6.31
N THR A 125 -4.76 26.38 -7.49
CA THR A 125 -5.43 25.46 -8.41
C THR A 125 -5.13 23.99 -8.15
N SER A 126 -4.37 23.66 -7.10
CA SER A 126 -4.03 22.29 -6.80
C SER A 126 -5.28 21.46 -6.48
N GLU A 127 -5.41 20.31 -7.14
CA GLU A 127 -6.46 19.34 -6.82
C GLU A 127 -6.00 18.32 -5.76
N ARG A 128 -4.68 18.17 -5.61
CA ARG A 128 -4.10 17.15 -4.74
C ARG A 128 -3.83 17.65 -3.32
N LEU A 129 -3.46 18.90 -3.18
CA LEU A 129 -3.06 19.49 -1.91
C LEU A 129 -3.92 20.72 -1.62
N GLN A 130 -4.19 20.96 -0.36
CA GLN A 130 -4.88 22.12 0.16
C GLN A 130 -4.06 22.74 1.27
N LEU A 131 -3.82 24.04 1.20
CA LEU A 131 -3.23 24.76 2.32
C LEU A 131 -4.29 24.93 3.42
N LEU A 132 -4.09 24.24 4.51
CA LEU A 132 -4.99 24.31 5.66
C LEU A 132 -4.53 25.39 6.64
N GLN A 133 -5.48 26.02 7.30
CA GLN A 133 -5.18 26.82 8.48
C GLN A 133 -4.78 25.90 9.63
N PRO A 134 -3.84 26.32 10.50
CA PRO A 134 -3.48 25.54 11.66
C PRO A 134 -4.70 25.22 12.53
N PHE A 135 -4.80 23.98 12.96
CA PHE A 135 -5.84 23.58 13.90
C PHE A 135 -5.63 24.24 15.27
N PRO A 136 -6.72 24.56 15.99
CA PRO A 136 -6.60 25.07 17.34
C PRO A 136 -5.79 24.12 18.23
N ARG A 137 -4.93 24.66 19.04
CA ARG A 137 -4.19 23.86 20.02
C ARG A 137 -5.18 23.28 21.04
N TRP A 138 -4.98 22.00 21.39
CA TRP A 138 -5.74 21.38 22.47
C TRP A 138 -5.60 22.19 23.77
N ASN A 139 -6.73 22.46 24.40
CA ASN A 139 -6.82 23.30 25.61
C ASN A 139 -6.66 22.52 26.92
N GLY A 140 -6.31 21.22 26.86
CA GLY A 140 -6.18 20.35 28.03
C GLY A 140 -7.48 19.79 28.57
N LYS A 141 -8.62 20.02 27.90
CA LYS A 141 -9.94 19.50 28.30
C LYS A 141 -10.47 18.54 27.27
N ASP A 142 -11.07 17.46 27.72
CA ASP A 142 -11.76 16.52 26.86
C ASP A 142 -13.02 17.15 26.26
N PHE A 143 -13.42 16.64 25.10
CA PHE A 143 -14.68 17.03 24.47
C PHE A 143 -15.84 16.40 25.23
N GLU A 144 -16.83 17.21 25.56
CA GLU A 144 -18.05 16.77 26.25
C GLU A 144 -19.28 16.99 25.36
N LYS A 145 -20.28 16.12 25.52
CA LYS A 145 -21.60 16.24 24.86
C LYS A 145 -21.54 16.36 23.35
N LEU A 146 -20.57 15.64 22.71
CA LEU A 146 -20.48 15.62 21.26
C LEU A 146 -21.74 15.00 20.62
N PRO A 147 -22.33 15.64 19.61
CA PRO A 147 -23.44 15.05 18.87
C PRO A 147 -22.95 13.85 18.04
N LEU A 148 -23.79 12.82 17.95
CA LEU A 148 -23.57 11.70 17.05
C LEU A 148 -23.94 12.15 15.62
N LEU A 149 -22.92 12.34 14.78
CA LEU A 149 -23.12 12.78 13.40
C LEU A 149 -23.54 11.62 12.48
N ILE A 150 -22.96 10.45 12.65
CA ILE A 150 -23.12 9.31 11.74
C ILE A 150 -23.30 8.04 12.55
N LYS A 151 -24.27 7.21 12.14
CA LYS A 151 -24.46 5.85 12.62
C LYS A 151 -24.70 4.93 11.43
N THR A 152 -23.84 3.92 11.28
CA THR A 152 -23.94 2.96 10.18
C THR A 152 -24.55 1.65 10.64
N LYS A 153 -25.14 0.90 9.71
CA LYS A 153 -25.76 -0.40 9.93
C LYS A 153 -25.05 -1.47 9.11
N GLY A 154 -24.81 -2.61 9.73
CA GLY A 154 -24.15 -3.75 9.08
C GLY A 154 -22.65 -3.60 8.99
N LYS A 155 -22.03 -4.30 8.04
CA LYS A 155 -20.59 -4.29 7.86
C LYS A 155 -20.11 -2.93 7.31
N THR A 156 -19.29 -2.25 8.08
CA THR A 156 -18.64 -0.99 7.67
C THR A 156 -17.12 -1.16 7.78
N THR A 157 -16.46 -1.17 6.65
CA THR A 157 -15.00 -1.29 6.53
C THR A 157 -14.40 0.04 6.16
N THR A 158 -13.06 0.11 6.11
CA THR A 158 -12.34 1.31 5.66
C THR A 158 -12.76 1.74 4.25
N ASP A 159 -13.04 0.79 3.35
CA ASP A 159 -13.52 1.09 1.99
C ASP A 159 -14.94 1.67 1.94
N HIS A 160 -15.74 1.44 2.97
CA HIS A 160 -17.06 2.08 3.11
C HIS A 160 -16.94 3.49 3.70
N ILE A 161 -15.93 3.72 4.55
CA ILE A 161 -15.68 5.02 5.20
C ILE A 161 -15.03 5.99 4.20
N SER A 162 -13.96 5.56 3.56
CA SER A 162 -13.21 6.38 2.60
C SER A 162 -12.58 5.47 1.53
N PRO A 163 -13.31 5.17 0.45
CA PRO A 163 -12.83 4.26 -0.57
C PRO A 163 -11.56 4.77 -1.25
N ALA A 164 -10.67 3.84 -1.57
CA ALA A 164 -9.47 4.07 -2.36
C ALA A 164 -9.80 4.25 -3.86
N GLY A 165 -8.84 4.04 -4.74
CA GLY A 165 -9.01 4.13 -6.18
C GLY A 165 -8.95 5.58 -6.70
N PRO A 166 -9.86 6.02 -7.58
CA PRO A 166 -9.80 7.35 -8.19
C PRO A 166 -9.78 8.53 -7.20
N TRP A 167 -10.33 8.34 -6.00
CA TRP A 167 -10.36 9.35 -4.94
C TRP A 167 -8.96 9.67 -4.38
N LEU A 168 -8.01 8.75 -4.47
CA LEU A 168 -6.66 8.94 -3.94
C LEU A 168 -5.91 10.12 -4.56
N LYS A 169 -6.34 10.62 -5.70
CA LYS A 169 -5.79 11.85 -6.27
C LYS A 169 -6.00 13.07 -5.37
N PHE A 170 -7.03 13.05 -4.52
CA PHE A 170 -7.40 14.15 -3.62
C PHE A 170 -6.91 13.97 -2.18
N ARG A 171 -6.16 12.93 -1.85
CA ARG A 171 -5.84 12.58 -0.45
C ARG A 171 -5.10 13.65 0.36
N GLY A 172 -4.59 14.68 -0.24
CA GLY A 172 -4.01 15.85 0.42
C GLY A 172 -4.89 17.10 0.36
N HIS A 173 -6.12 16.97 -0.13
CA HIS A 173 -7.08 18.07 -0.28
C HIS A 173 -8.38 17.72 0.46
N LEU A 174 -8.54 18.22 1.69
CA LEU A 174 -9.64 17.81 2.57
C LEU A 174 -11.01 18.07 1.98
N ASP A 175 -11.24 19.24 1.41
CA ASP A 175 -12.55 19.59 0.85
C ASP A 175 -12.97 18.64 -0.28
N LYS A 176 -12.03 18.28 -1.16
CA LYS A 176 -12.32 17.36 -2.28
C LYS A 176 -12.39 15.91 -1.86
N ILE A 177 -11.56 15.44 -0.89
CA ILE A 177 -11.61 14.05 -0.44
C ILE A 177 -12.80 13.80 0.47
N SER A 178 -13.35 14.82 1.13
CA SER A 178 -14.53 14.67 1.99
C SER A 178 -15.77 14.18 1.24
N ASP A 179 -15.87 14.46 -0.05
CA ASP A 179 -16.97 14.00 -0.89
C ASP A 179 -17.05 12.47 -1.03
N ASN A 180 -15.98 11.74 -0.67
CA ASN A 180 -16.00 10.28 -0.69
C ASN A 180 -16.36 9.64 0.66
N MET A 181 -16.57 10.46 1.70
CA MET A 181 -16.83 9.93 3.03
C MET A 181 -18.16 9.17 3.10
N PHE A 182 -18.07 7.95 3.60
CA PHE A 182 -19.21 7.06 3.83
C PHE A 182 -20.06 6.70 2.60
N LEU A 183 -19.59 6.91 1.38
CA LEU A 183 -20.32 6.59 0.16
C LEU A 183 -20.77 5.12 0.05
N GLY A 184 -20.00 4.19 0.61
CA GLY A 184 -20.34 2.77 0.65
C GLY A 184 -21.04 2.31 1.93
N ALA A 185 -21.22 3.17 2.93
CA ALA A 185 -21.80 2.81 4.20
C ALA A 185 -23.34 2.95 4.19
N ASN A 186 -24.02 2.00 4.82
CA ASN A 186 -25.47 2.08 4.99
C ASN A 186 -25.80 2.90 6.24
N SER A 187 -26.64 3.92 6.10
CA SER A 187 -27.16 4.67 7.22
C SER A 187 -28.02 3.78 8.12
N ALA A 188 -27.83 3.88 9.45
CA ALA A 188 -28.70 3.19 10.40
C ALA A 188 -30.11 3.81 10.47
N PHE A 189 -30.28 5.02 9.97
CA PHE A 189 -31.54 5.76 10.00
C PHE A 189 -32.35 5.57 8.74
N THR A 190 -31.73 5.63 7.56
CA THR A 190 -32.40 5.53 6.25
C THR A 190 -32.23 4.16 5.61
N SER A 191 -31.26 3.38 6.02
CA SER A 191 -30.84 2.11 5.40
C SER A 191 -30.35 2.25 3.95
N GLU A 192 -30.08 3.45 3.48
CA GLU A 192 -29.55 3.74 2.15
C GLU A 192 -28.01 3.89 2.18
N PRO A 193 -27.30 3.37 1.18
CA PRO A 193 -25.87 3.60 1.06
C PRO A 193 -25.59 5.06 0.71
N GLY A 194 -24.46 5.59 1.21
CA GLY A 194 -24.00 6.92 0.87
C GLY A 194 -24.80 8.08 1.43
N ARG A 195 -25.80 7.81 2.24
CA ARG A 195 -26.63 8.83 2.94
C ARG A 195 -26.49 8.72 4.46
N GLY A 196 -25.28 8.48 4.91
CA GLY A 196 -24.97 8.41 6.35
C GLY A 196 -24.77 9.78 7.00
N THR A 197 -24.82 10.80 6.20
CA THR A 197 -24.69 12.20 6.61
C THR A 197 -26.01 12.93 6.52
#